data_d11b5b46e83f6031403d4f9f55ba471c
#
_entry.id   d11b5b46e83f6031403d4f9f55ba471c
#
_cell.length_a   1.000
_cell.length_b   1.000
_cell.length_c   1.000
_cell.angle_alpha   90.00
_cell.angle_beta   90.00
_cell.angle_gamma   90.00
#
_symmetry.space_group_name_H-M   'P 1'
#
loop_
_entity.id
_entity.type
_entity.pdbx_description
1 polymer ?
#
loop_
_entity_poly.entity_id
_entity_poly.type
_entity_poly.pdbx_seq_one_letter_code
_entity_poly.pdbx_strand_id
1 'polypeptide(L)' 'MEKINIIVVGASGKMGQAIIKETFEDPDLNLAMAIDIKTSPRIGKDAGELFGSESNIKISSDLVMDKAQADILI' A
#
# COMPACT_ATOMS: atom_id res chain seq x y z
N MET A 1 15.73 -0.57 -14.46
CA MET A 1 15.98 -1.11 -13.12
C MET A 1 14.69 -1.59 -12.51
N GLU A 2 14.74 -2.69 -11.82
CA GLU A 2 13.57 -3.24 -11.16
C GLU A 2 13.20 -2.42 -9.94
N LYS A 3 11.90 -2.20 -9.75
CA LYS A 3 11.43 -1.53 -8.56
C LYS A 3 11.30 -2.51 -7.40
N ILE A 4 11.43 -2.00 -6.19
CA ILE A 4 11.21 -2.78 -4.98
C ILE A 4 9.70 -2.76 -4.69
N ASN A 5 9.10 -3.93 -4.64
CA ASN A 5 7.66 -4.06 -4.38
C ASN A 5 7.41 -4.14 -2.88
N ILE A 6 6.54 -3.26 -2.39
CA ILE A 6 6.28 -3.12 -0.96
C ILE A 6 4.82 -3.44 -0.67
N ILE A 7 4.60 -4.22 0.38
CA ILE A 7 3.27 -4.43 0.98
C ILE A 7 3.23 -3.66 2.28
N VAL A 8 2.23 -2.80 2.45
CA VAL A 8 2.06 -2.03 3.68
C VAL A 8 0.87 -2.59 4.45
N VAL A 9 1.13 -3.02 5.69
CA VAL A 9 0.09 -3.49 6.61
C VAL A 9 -0.22 -2.36 7.58
N GLY A 10 -1.49 -2.14 7.87
CA GLY A 10 -1.91 -1.00 8.66
C GLY A 10 -1.98 0.27 7.81
N ALA A 11 -2.44 0.14 6.57
CA ALA A 11 -2.38 1.21 5.57
C ALA A 11 -3.11 2.48 5.96
N SER A 12 -4.15 2.37 6.79
CA SER A 12 -4.94 3.54 7.22
C SER A 12 -4.33 4.27 8.42
N GLY A 13 -3.36 3.66 9.10
CA GLY A 13 -2.71 4.27 10.25
C GLY A 13 -1.72 5.34 9.84
N LYS A 14 -1.26 6.13 10.80
CA LYS A 14 -0.33 7.22 10.52
C LYS A 14 0.97 6.72 9.90
N MET A 15 1.54 5.65 10.44
CA MET A 15 2.78 5.10 9.90
C MET A 15 2.57 4.48 8.52
N GLY A 16 1.46 3.73 8.35
CA GLY A 16 1.15 3.15 7.06
C GLY A 16 0.99 4.20 5.97
N GLN A 17 0.30 5.29 6.28
CA GLN A 17 0.12 6.39 5.35
C GLN A 17 1.45 7.05 4.99
N ALA A 18 2.33 7.25 5.98
CA ALA A 18 3.63 7.84 5.74
C ALA A 18 4.48 6.95 4.82
N ILE A 19 4.42 5.65 5.02
CA ILE A 19 5.16 4.70 4.19
C ILE A 19 4.61 4.69 2.77
N ILE A 20 3.28 4.73 2.62
CA ILE A 20 2.67 4.78 1.30
C ILE A 20 3.08 6.05 0.56
N LYS A 21 3.07 7.18 1.25
CA LYS A 21 3.48 8.44 0.66
C LYS A 21 4.92 8.40 0.19
N GLU A 22 5.82 7.87 1.02
CA GLU A 22 7.21 7.70 0.63
C GLU A 22 7.36 6.80 -0.60
N THR A 23 6.55 5.75 -0.66
CA THR A 23 6.57 4.84 -1.80
C THR A 23 6.20 5.57 -3.10
N PHE A 24 5.23 6.47 -3.04
CA PHE A 24 4.83 7.25 -4.22
C PHE A 24 5.90 8.25 -4.64
N GLU A 25 6.66 8.78 -3.70
CA GLU A 25 7.66 9.80 -3.98
C GLU A 25 8.99 9.21 -4.45
N ASP A 26 9.21 7.92 -4.23
CA ASP A 26 10.47 7.27 -4.59
C ASP A 26 10.28 6.46 -5.88
N PRO A 27 10.99 6.82 -6.96
CA PRO A 27 10.84 6.12 -8.24
C PRO A 27 11.31 4.67 -8.21
N ASP A 28 12.09 4.29 -7.21
CA ASP A 28 12.59 2.92 -7.09
C ASP A 28 11.65 2.01 -6.30
N LEU A 29 10.57 2.56 -5.75
CA LEU A 29 9.62 1.81 -4.94
C LEU A 29 8.28 1.68 -5.65
N ASN A 30 7.63 0.54 -5.44
CA ASN A 30 6.32 0.27 -6.00
C ASN A 30 5.42 -0.31 -4.92
N LEU A 31 4.24 0.28 -4.74
CA LEU A 31 3.27 -0.24 -3.80
C LEU A 31 2.56 -1.43 -4.43
N ALA A 32 2.80 -2.61 -3.88
CA ALA A 32 2.18 -3.83 -4.39
C ALA A 32 0.81 -4.08 -3.76
N MET A 33 0.70 -3.89 -2.45
CA MET A 33 -0.56 -4.05 -1.73
C MET A 33 -0.62 -3.09 -0.55
N ALA A 34 -1.83 -2.70 -0.20
CA ALA A 34 -2.10 -1.92 1.01
C ALA A 34 -3.17 -2.67 1.80
N ILE A 35 -2.84 -3.08 3.01
CA ILE A 35 -3.67 -3.97 3.82
C ILE A 35 -4.05 -3.28 5.12
N ASP A 36 -5.31 -3.44 5.53
CA ASP A 36 -5.75 -2.97 6.83
C ASP A 36 -6.79 -3.93 7.40
N ILE A 37 -7.23 -3.68 8.63
CA ILE A 37 -8.27 -4.49 9.24
C ILE A 37 -9.58 -4.29 8.48
N LYS A 38 -10.41 -5.32 8.44
CA LYS A 38 -11.63 -5.26 7.63
C LYS A 38 -12.67 -4.26 8.14
N THR A 39 -12.52 -3.78 9.37
CA THR A 39 -13.41 -2.75 9.92
C THR A 39 -12.95 -1.34 9.57
N SER A 40 -11.81 -1.18 8.91
CA SER A 40 -11.32 0.13 8.53
C SER A 40 -12.27 0.79 7.53
N PRO A 41 -12.61 2.08 7.72
CA PRO A 41 -13.47 2.79 6.78
C PRO A 41 -12.80 3.02 5.42
N ARG A 42 -11.52 2.76 5.31
CA ARG A 42 -10.77 2.95 4.07
C ARG A 42 -10.69 1.72 3.19
N ILE A 43 -11.23 0.60 3.64
CA ILE A 43 -11.25 -0.62 2.81
C ILE A 43 -11.99 -0.33 1.51
N GLY A 44 -11.39 -0.72 0.39
CA GLY A 44 -11.94 -0.49 -0.94
C GLY A 44 -11.58 0.85 -1.56
N LYS A 45 -10.95 1.74 -0.79
CA LYS A 45 -10.52 3.04 -1.30
C LYS A 45 -9.10 2.96 -1.82
N ASP A 46 -8.77 3.82 -2.79
CA ASP A 46 -7.43 3.86 -3.33
C ASP A 46 -6.43 4.28 -2.26
N ALA A 47 -5.30 3.60 -2.20
CA ALA A 47 -4.28 3.88 -1.19
C ALA A 47 -3.70 5.28 -1.32
N GLY A 48 -3.78 5.89 -2.49
CA GLY A 48 -3.29 7.25 -2.72
C GLY A 48 -4.31 8.35 -2.49
N GLU A 49 -5.54 8.01 -2.11
CA GLU A 49 -6.64 8.97 -2.01
C GLU A 49 -6.32 10.12 -1.05
N LEU A 50 -5.68 9.82 0.08
CA LEU A 50 -5.35 10.84 1.08
C LEU A 50 -4.31 11.84 0.59
N PHE A 51 -3.56 11.50 -0.44
CA PHE A 51 -2.50 12.34 -0.97
C PHE A 51 -2.88 12.96 -2.30
N GLY A 52 -4.12 12.79 -2.72
CA GLY A 52 -4.57 13.28 -4.01
C GLY A 52 -4.00 12.53 -5.20
N SER A 53 -3.56 11.30 -4.99
CA SER A 53 -2.94 10.47 -6.02
C SER A 53 -3.76 9.23 -6.30
N GLU A 54 -3.63 8.71 -7.52
CA GLU A 54 -4.23 7.43 -7.88
C GLU A 54 -3.14 6.38 -8.00
N SER A 55 -3.19 5.37 -7.15
CA SER A 55 -2.21 4.29 -7.17
C SER A 55 -2.72 3.07 -7.92
N ASN A 56 -4.03 2.99 -8.13
CA ASN A 56 -4.73 1.81 -8.62
C ASN A 56 -4.61 0.61 -7.68
N ILE A 57 -4.18 0.85 -6.44
CA ILE A 57 -4.08 -0.16 -5.40
C ILE A 57 -5.13 0.18 -4.35
N LYS A 58 -6.13 -0.66 -4.21
CA LYS A 58 -7.18 -0.46 -3.22
C LYS A 58 -6.79 -1.11 -1.90
N ILE A 59 -7.11 -0.43 -0.81
CA ILE A 59 -6.87 -0.96 0.52
C ILE A 59 -7.78 -2.18 0.73
N SER A 60 -7.18 -3.28 1.12
CA SER A 60 -7.87 -4.55 1.29
C SER A 60 -7.62 -5.11 2.68
N SER A 61 -8.48 -6.02 3.12
CA SER A 61 -8.24 -6.76 4.35
C SER A 61 -7.61 -8.12 4.10
N ASP A 62 -7.44 -8.50 2.85
CA ASP A 62 -6.91 -9.81 2.48
C ASP A 62 -5.46 -9.71 2.03
N LEU A 63 -4.59 -10.43 2.71
CA LEU A 63 -3.19 -10.50 2.34
C LEU A 63 -2.95 -11.78 1.54
N VAL A 64 -2.63 -11.60 0.25
CA VAL A 64 -2.37 -12.72 -0.65
C VAL A 64 -0.90 -12.65 -1.07
N MET A 65 -0.04 -13.29 -0.27
CA MET A 65 1.41 -13.19 -0.43
C MET A 65 1.92 -13.75 -1.74
N ASP A 66 1.35 -14.86 -2.17
CA ASP A 66 1.82 -15.55 -3.37
C ASP A 66 1.61 -14.74 -4.64
N LYS A 67 0.64 -13.84 -4.66
CA LYS A 67 0.34 -13.01 -5.82
C LYS A 67 1.04 -11.67 -5.78
N ALA A 68 1.40 -11.22 -4.62
CA ALA A 68 1.98 -9.90 -4.45
C ALA A 68 3.42 -9.83 -4.95
N GLN A 69 4.15 -10.92 -4.84
CA GLN A 69 5.57 -10.96 -5.22
C GLN A 69 6.34 -9.79 -4.61
N ALA A 70 6.04 -9.50 -3.35
CA ALA A 70 6.63 -8.36 -2.69
C ALA A 70 8.03 -8.68 -2.19
N ASP A 71 8.88 -7.67 -2.24
CA ASP A 71 10.24 -7.76 -1.71
C ASP A 71 10.27 -7.43 -0.23
N ILE A 72 9.36 -6.54 0.21
CA ILE A 72 9.32 -6.05 1.59
C ILE A 72 7.88 -6.00 2.07
N LEU A 73 7.68 -6.49 3.30
CA LEU A 73 6.42 -6.37 4.02
C LEU A 73 6.65 -5.47 5.24
N ILE A 74 5.86 -4.42 5.34
CA ILE A 74 5.99 -3.47 6.45
C ILE A 74 4.71 -3.41 7.25
#